data_e60bcbac0eb6e2ca3164c455866be63e
#
_entry.id   e60bcbac0eb6e2ca3164c455866be63e
#
_cell.length_a   1.000
_cell.length_b   1.000
_cell.length_c   1.000
_cell.angle_alpha   90.00
_cell.angle_beta   90.00
_cell.angle_gamma   90.00
#
_symmetry.space_group_name_H-M   'P 1'
#
loop_
_entity.id
_entity.type
_entity.pdbx_description
1 polymer ?
#
loop_
_entity_poly.entity_id
_entity_poly.type
_entity_poly.pdbx_seq_one_letter_code
_entity_poly.pdbx_strand_id
1 'polypeptide(L)'
;MAFPQTIMGKFGWEKLTTTAQKHKLGTRMQIADREFVYSSTGEAITAGKLVMGKAGTAAHQVDLAVSASSAGATTVTLSGSLSVAKDLYKDGFLIFNDVEEEGHMYRVKGNTLVSSATGCVVTIDEEDGLVAAITTSQQVGLYENPYKAGEAHDANDVDHSPLGWTCVDIASGSYGWLCVKGFTTALVDGTPAAGVPLIASNGVDGAVEVYDEDGSVNLSPVGYMGPIAGVAGEYGLIKANIE
;
A
#
# COMPACT_ATOMS: atom_id res chain seq x y z
N MET A 1 -3.06 12.90 -21.44
CA MET A 1 -1.91 13.58 -20.81
C MET A 1 -1.64 12.90 -19.49
N ALA A 2 -0.54 12.14 -19.38
CA ALA A 2 -0.18 11.45 -18.15
C ALA A 2 0.27 12.48 -17.10
N PHE A 3 -0.33 12.47 -15.94
CA PHE A 3 0.13 13.27 -14.81
C PHE A 3 1.43 12.66 -14.25
N PRO A 4 2.38 13.49 -13.80
CA PRO A 4 3.60 12.95 -13.19
C PRO A 4 3.25 12.11 -11.98
N GLN A 5 3.85 10.93 -11.88
CA GLN A 5 3.67 10.01 -10.74
C GLN A 5 4.42 10.48 -9.49
N THR A 6 5.31 11.47 -9.63
CA THR A 6 6.06 12.09 -8.53
C THR A 6 5.75 13.58 -8.49
N ILE A 7 5.44 14.07 -7.32
CA ILE A 7 5.12 15.48 -7.05
C ILE A 7 6.30 16.10 -6.31
N MET A 8 6.75 17.28 -6.76
CA MET A 8 7.67 18.10 -5.97
C MET A 8 6.86 18.91 -4.97
N GLY A 9 6.92 18.50 -3.71
CA GLY A 9 6.14 19.10 -2.63
C GLY A 9 6.84 20.30 -1.98
N LYS A 10 6.14 20.92 -1.03
CA LYS A 10 6.66 21.99 -0.15
C LYS A 10 6.60 21.53 1.29
N PHE A 11 7.49 22.04 2.15
CA PHE A 11 7.42 21.80 3.60
C PHE A 11 6.03 22.09 4.14
N GLY A 12 5.47 21.16 4.90
CA GLY A 12 4.12 21.20 5.44
C GLY A 12 3.09 20.39 4.62
N TRP A 13 3.37 20.08 3.33
CA TRP A 13 2.44 19.26 2.54
C TRP A 13 2.37 17.82 3.04
N GLU A 14 3.43 17.31 3.64
CA GLU A 14 3.47 16.01 4.29
C GLU A 14 2.50 15.87 5.48
N LYS A 15 1.97 17.00 5.96
CA LYS A 15 1.01 17.06 7.08
C LYS A 15 -0.43 17.31 6.61
N LEU A 16 -0.66 17.37 5.31
CA LEU A 16 -2.01 17.57 4.77
C LEU A 16 -2.78 16.24 4.76
N THR A 17 -3.96 16.25 5.35
CA THR A 17 -4.92 15.15 5.31
C THR A 17 -6.22 15.56 4.65
N THR A 18 -6.93 14.62 4.04
CA THR A 18 -8.21 14.88 3.36
C THR A 18 -9.15 13.69 3.53
N THR A 19 -10.46 13.95 3.60
CA THR A 19 -11.49 12.91 3.63
C THR A 19 -11.84 12.38 2.24
N ALA A 20 -11.41 13.07 1.18
CA ALA A 20 -11.62 12.65 -0.21
C ALA A 20 -10.26 12.46 -0.88
N GLN A 21 -10.14 11.42 -1.69
CA GLN A 21 -8.94 11.11 -2.44
C GLN A 21 -8.57 12.26 -3.40
N LYS A 22 -7.33 12.78 -3.29
CA LYS A 22 -6.80 13.86 -4.14
C LYS A 22 -5.80 13.37 -5.18
N HIS A 23 -5.10 12.29 -4.89
CA HIS A 23 -4.11 11.67 -5.77
C HIS A 23 -4.41 10.17 -5.90
N LYS A 24 -3.88 9.52 -6.92
CA LYS A 24 -3.88 8.05 -6.97
C LYS A 24 -3.09 7.50 -5.79
N LEU A 25 -3.56 6.41 -5.20
CA LEU A 25 -2.82 5.73 -4.14
C LEU A 25 -1.48 5.24 -4.67
N GLY A 26 -0.43 5.42 -3.87
CA GLY A 26 0.95 5.15 -4.29
C GLY A 26 1.61 6.30 -5.07
N THR A 27 0.94 7.45 -5.26
CA THR A 27 1.60 8.65 -5.79
C THR A 27 2.72 9.09 -4.86
N ARG A 28 3.88 9.38 -5.44
CA ARG A 28 5.06 9.82 -4.68
C ARG A 28 5.15 11.34 -4.61
N MET A 29 5.63 11.83 -3.48
CA MET A 29 5.99 13.22 -3.28
C MET A 29 7.39 13.32 -2.71
N GLN A 30 8.21 14.21 -3.28
CA GLN A 30 9.53 14.54 -2.75
C GLN A 30 9.54 15.93 -2.13
N ILE A 31 10.07 16.04 -0.92
CA ILE A 31 10.29 17.30 -0.22
C ILE A 31 11.74 17.29 0.30
N ALA A 32 12.62 18.05 -0.34
CA ALA A 32 14.06 18.10 -0.04
C ALA A 32 14.68 16.68 -0.07
N ASP A 33 15.17 16.18 1.06
CA ASP A 33 15.82 14.88 1.25
C ASP A 33 14.86 13.75 1.65
N ARG A 34 13.54 14.04 1.71
CA ARG A 34 12.51 13.08 2.13
C ARG A 34 11.58 12.69 0.98
N GLU A 35 11.19 11.42 0.97
CA GLU A 35 10.19 10.88 0.04
C GLU A 35 8.95 10.40 0.81
N PHE A 36 7.79 10.65 0.20
CA PHE A 36 6.49 10.32 0.77
C PHE A 36 5.65 9.59 -0.26
N VAL A 37 4.73 8.74 0.23
CA VAL A 37 3.75 8.05 -0.59
C VAL A 37 2.33 8.42 -0.13
N TYR A 38 1.43 8.62 -1.09
CA TYR A 38 0.02 8.92 -0.81
C TYR A 38 -0.75 7.64 -0.47
N SER A 39 -1.38 7.62 0.69
CA SER A 39 -2.07 6.47 1.25
C SER A 39 -3.42 6.85 1.83
N SER A 40 -4.31 5.89 2.00
CA SER A 40 -5.48 6.01 2.87
C SER A 40 -5.33 5.11 4.09
N THR A 41 -5.99 5.47 5.20
CA THR A 41 -5.98 4.68 6.44
C THR A 41 -7.31 3.98 6.66
N GLY A 42 -7.27 2.74 7.15
CA GLY A 42 -8.46 1.96 7.56
C GLY A 42 -8.95 2.35 8.96
N GLU A 43 -8.05 2.86 9.78
CA GLU A 43 -8.29 3.30 11.15
C GLU A 43 -7.69 4.69 11.41
N ALA A 44 -7.91 5.23 12.61
CA ALA A 44 -7.25 6.47 13.02
C ALA A 44 -5.82 6.18 13.49
N ILE A 45 -4.82 6.81 12.86
CA ILE A 45 -3.40 6.59 13.16
C ILE A 45 -2.78 7.92 13.60
N THR A 46 -2.14 7.91 14.76
CA THR A 46 -1.43 9.09 15.27
C THR A 46 -0.09 9.32 14.57
N ALA A 47 0.42 10.54 14.65
CA ALA A 47 1.73 10.92 14.08
C ALA A 47 2.87 10.04 14.61
N GLY A 48 3.84 9.75 13.74
CA GLY A 48 5.06 9.01 14.09
C GLY A 48 4.86 7.49 14.25
N LYS A 49 3.71 6.95 13.87
CA LYS A 49 3.50 5.50 13.86
C LYS A 49 3.83 4.88 12.51
N LEU A 50 4.41 3.68 12.55
CA LEU A 50 4.61 2.84 11.38
C LEU A 50 3.25 2.32 10.90
N VAL A 51 2.99 2.45 9.60
CA VAL A 51 1.78 1.98 8.93
C VAL A 51 2.12 0.76 8.09
N MET A 52 1.29 -0.25 8.18
CA MET A 52 1.38 -1.48 7.39
C MET A 52 0.24 -1.53 6.36
N GLY A 53 0.45 -2.30 5.30
CA GLY A 53 -0.60 -2.62 4.34
C GLY A 53 -1.65 -3.53 4.94
N LYS A 54 -2.89 -3.36 4.51
CA LYS A 54 -3.97 -4.26 4.91
C LYS A 54 -3.92 -5.57 4.13
N ALA A 55 -4.31 -6.67 4.77
CA ALA A 55 -4.53 -7.94 4.08
C ALA A 55 -5.59 -7.81 2.98
N GLY A 56 -5.28 -8.34 1.80
CA GLY A 56 -6.24 -8.41 0.69
C GLY A 56 -7.28 -9.52 0.87
N THR A 57 -8.28 -9.53 -0.01
CA THR A 57 -9.29 -10.60 -0.04
C THR A 57 -8.74 -11.82 -0.79
N ALA A 58 -8.30 -12.84 -0.08
CA ALA A 58 -7.65 -14.04 -0.66
C ALA A 58 -8.49 -14.71 -1.76
N ALA A 59 -9.82 -14.77 -1.62
CA ALA A 59 -10.72 -15.35 -2.61
C ALA A 59 -10.77 -14.61 -3.96
N HIS A 60 -10.19 -13.41 -4.04
CA HIS A 60 -10.14 -12.60 -5.26
C HIS A 60 -8.76 -12.54 -5.90
N GLN A 61 -7.76 -13.18 -5.31
CA GLN A 61 -6.35 -13.04 -5.73
C GLN A 61 -5.93 -14.02 -6.82
N VAL A 62 -6.68 -15.12 -7.02
CA VAL A 62 -6.35 -16.14 -8.02
C VAL A 62 -7.61 -16.75 -8.64
N ASP A 63 -7.46 -17.27 -9.85
CA ASP A 63 -8.41 -18.16 -10.54
C ASP A 63 -9.80 -17.57 -10.80
N LEU A 64 -9.92 -16.25 -10.86
CA LEU A 64 -11.18 -15.61 -11.26
C LEU A 64 -11.39 -15.77 -12.77
N ALA A 65 -12.45 -16.48 -13.15
CA ALA A 65 -12.79 -16.69 -14.54
C ALA A 65 -13.20 -15.38 -15.24
N VAL A 66 -12.81 -15.22 -16.49
CA VAL A 66 -13.10 -14.04 -17.32
C VAL A 66 -13.94 -14.38 -18.53
N SER A 67 -14.60 -13.38 -19.10
CA SER A 67 -15.20 -13.45 -20.44
C SER A 67 -14.17 -13.09 -21.50
N ALA A 68 -14.34 -13.62 -22.71
CA ALA A 68 -13.47 -13.27 -23.84
C ALA A 68 -13.49 -11.75 -24.09
N SER A 69 -12.34 -11.21 -24.47
CA SER A 69 -12.18 -9.80 -24.84
C SER A 69 -11.09 -9.64 -25.90
N SER A 70 -11.19 -8.61 -26.74
CA SER A 70 -10.21 -8.34 -27.79
C SER A 70 -8.97 -7.65 -27.27
N ALA A 71 -7.85 -7.79 -27.97
CA ALA A 71 -6.71 -6.90 -27.77
C ALA A 71 -7.15 -5.43 -27.88
N GLY A 72 -6.56 -4.55 -27.07
CA GLY A 72 -6.92 -3.15 -26.98
C GLY A 72 -8.17 -2.87 -26.14
N ALA A 73 -8.85 -3.89 -25.58
CA ALA A 73 -9.97 -3.66 -24.67
C ALA A 73 -9.50 -3.04 -23.36
N THR A 74 -10.21 -2.02 -22.90
CA THR A 74 -9.93 -1.33 -21.62
C THR A 74 -10.79 -1.84 -20.46
N THR A 75 -11.57 -2.91 -20.71
CA THR A 75 -12.40 -3.56 -19.70
C THR A 75 -12.23 -5.06 -19.74
N VAL A 76 -12.22 -5.69 -18.57
CA VAL A 76 -12.26 -7.14 -18.38
C VAL A 76 -13.49 -7.48 -17.56
N THR A 77 -14.32 -8.42 -18.06
CA THR A 77 -15.51 -8.88 -17.35
C THR A 77 -15.23 -10.21 -16.65
N LEU A 78 -15.41 -10.27 -15.35
CA LEU A 78 -15.32 -11.50 -14.58
C LEU A 78 -16.62 -12.29 -14.75
N SER A 79 -16.50 -13.56 -15.15
CA SER A 79 -17.64 -14.42 -15.45
C SER A 79 -18.10 -15.27 -14.25
N GLY A 80 -17.25 -15.41 -13.22
CA GLY A 80 -17.58 -16.12 -11.99
C GLY A 80 -18.52 -15.33 -11.05
N SER A 81 -19.18 -16.02 -10.15
CA SER A 81 -19.96 -15.37 -9.09
C SER A 81 -19.03 -14.72 -8.06
N LEU A 82 -19.24 -13.43 -7.78
CA LEU A 82 -18.36 -12.63 -6.96
C LEU A 82 -19.17 -11.64 -6.13
N SER A 83 -18.65 -11.25 -4.97
CA SER A 83 -19.17 -10.14 -4.16
C SER A 83 -18.10 -9.08 -4.02
N VAL A 84 -18.26 -7.96 -4.72
CA VAL A 84 -17.26 -6.88 -4.77
C VAL A 84 -17.96 -5.53 -4.67
N ALA A 85 -17.52 -4.70 -3.73
CA ALA A 85 -17.99 -3.32 -3.65
C ALA A 85 -17.53 -2.52 -4.88
N LYS A 86 -18.32 -1.50 -5.24
CA LYS A 86 -17.91 -0.57 -6.30
C LYS A 86 -16.56 0.05 -5.94
N ASP A 87 -15.66 0.07 -6.93
CA ASP A 87 -14.34 0.69 -6.83
C ASP A 87 -13.44 0.11 -5.69
N LEU A 88 -13.74 -1.13 -5.23
CA LEU A 88 -12.91 -1.81 -4.24
C LEU A 88 -11.45 -1.92 -4.74
N TYR A 89 -11.26 -2.25 -6.02
CA TYR A 89 -9.95 -2.45 -6.65
C TYR A 89 -9.42 -1.21 -7.37
N LYS A 90 -10.07 -0.05 -7.23
CA LYS A 90 -9.59 1.21 -7.81
C LYS A 90 -8.16 1.50 -7.34
N ASP A 91 -7.30 1.94 -8.28
CA ASP A 91 -5.86 2.15 -8.12
C ASP A 91 -5.06 0.86 -7.78
N GLY A 92 -5.71 -0.30 -7.69
CA GLY A 92 -5.10 -1.60 -7.49
C GLY A 92 -4.65 -2.27 -8.78
N PHE A 93 -4.62 -3.60 -8.79
CA PHE A 93 -4.04 -4.38 -9.87
C PHE A 93 -4.97 -5.52 -10.29
N LEU A 94 -4.99 -5.78 -11.60
CA LEU A 94 -5.49 -6.98 -12.22
C LEU A 94 -4.29 -7.72 -12.81
N ILE A 95 -4.13 -8.99 -12.46
CA ILE A 95 -3.01 -9.83 -12.90
C ILE A 95 -3.57 -11.06 -13.61
N PHE A 96 -3.07 -11.35 -14.79
CA PHE A 96 -3.37 -12.61 -15.49
C PHE A 96 -2.45 -13.70 -14.96
N ASN A 97 -3.02 -14.80 -14.51
CA ASN A 97 -2.28 -15.89 -13.89
C ASN A 97 -2.27 -17.19 -14.71
N ASP A 98 -3.00 -17.23 -15.83
CA ASP A 98 -3.05 -18.40 -16.71
C ASP A 98 -3.17 -18.02 -18.20
N VAL A 99 -2.57 -18.86 -19.07
CA VAL A 99 -2.69 -18.90 -20.54
C VAL A 99 -2.08 -17.66 -21.22
N GLU A 100 -2.70 -17.10 -22.27
CA GLU A 100 -2.25 -15.85 -22.88
C GLU A 100 -2.38 -14.70 -21.88
N GLU A 101 -1.53 -13.73 -21.94
CA GLU A 101 -1.41 -12.63 -20.97
C GLU A 101 -0.85 -13.06 -19.59
N GLU A 102 -0.50 -14.34 -19.36
CA GLU A 102 0.09 -14.80 -18.10
C GLU A 102 1.28 -13.92 -17.69
N GLY A 103 1.25 -13.45 -16.44
CA GLY A 103 2.26 -12.52 -15.91
C GLY A 103 2.03 -11.04 -16.25
N HIS A 104 1.08 -10.71 -17.12
CA HIS A 104 0.73 -9.32 -17.38
C HIS A 104 -0.07 -8.73 -16.20
N MET A 105 0.29 -7.52 -15.83
CA MET A 105 -0.33 -6.75 -14.74
C MET A 105 -0.86 -5.43 -15.29
N TYR A 106 -2.11 -5.14 -14.99
CA TYR A 106 -2.79 -3.90 -15.37
C TYR A 106 -3.23 -3.10 -14.16
N ARG A 107 -3.10 -1.78 -14.22
CA ARG A 107 -3.68 -0.90 -13.20
C ARG A 107 -5.19 -0.86 -13.34
N VAL A 108 -5.89 -0.95 -12.21
CA VAL A 108 -7.36 -0.85 -12.17
C VAL A 108 -7.79 0.59 -11.98
N LYS A 109 -8.57 1.11 -12.94
CA LYS A 109 -9.21 2.43 -12.86
C LYS A 109 -10.46 2.40 -11.98
N GLY A 110 -11.16 1.28 -11.95
CA GLY A 110 -12.35 1.04 -11.14
C GLY A 110 -13.02 -0.29 -11.48
N ASN A 111 -13.97 -0.70 -10.65
CA ASN A 111 -14.79 -1.88 -10.88
C ASN A 111 -16.25 -1.62 -10.53
N THR A 112 -17.16 -2.35 -11.19
CA THR A 112 -18.58 -2.31 -10.88
C THR A 112 -18.88 -3.00 -9.55
N LEU A 113 -19.97 -2.57 -8.88
CA LEU A 113 -20.52 -3.29 -7.74
C LEU A 113 -21.17 -4.59 -8.22
N VAL A 114 -20.87 -5.69 -7.55
CA VAL A 114 -21.53 -6.99 -7.74
C VAL A 114 -21.81 -7.61 -6.38
N SER A 115 -22.99 -8.19 -6.21
CA SER A 115 -23.40 -8.87 -4.98
C SER A 115 -23.84 -10.29 -5.32
N SER A 116 -22.98 -11.26 -5.06
CA SER A 116 -23.20 -12.70 -5.30
C SER A 116 -23.73 -12.99 -6.72
N ALA A 117 -23.20 -12.28 -7.72
CA ALA A 117 -23.62 -12.39 -9.12
C ALA A 117 -22.40 -12.41 -10.05
N THR A 118 -22.61 -12.71 -11.31
CA THR A 118 -21.62 -12.68 -12.37
C THR A 118 -21.51 -11.29 -13.01
N GLY A 119 -20.49 -11.06 -13.82
CA GLY A 119 -20.39 -9.86 -14.64
C GLY A 119 -19.79 -8.65 -13.94
N CYS A 120 -18.89 -8.84 -12.95
CA CYS A 120 -18.10 -7.75 -12.44
C CYS A 120 -17.21 -7.20 -13.57
N VAL A 121 -17.40 -5.94 -13.94
CA VAL A 121 -16.58 -5.27 -14.95
C VAL A 121 -15.47 -4.52 -14.26
N VAL A 122 -14.22 -4.87 -14.60
CA VAL A 122 -13.01 -4.18 -14.18
C VAL A 122 -12.55 -3.30 -15.34
N THR A 123 -12.38 -2.01 -15.10
CA THR A 123 -11.82 -1.06 -16.06
C THR A 123 -10.34 -0.89 -15.74
N ILE A 124 -9.47 -1.10 -16.75
CA ILE A 124 -8.04 -0.88 -16.62
C ILE A 124 -7.66 0.56 -16.99
N ASP A 125 -6.54 1.05 -16.49
CA ASP A 125 -6.13 2.46 -16.59
C ASP A 125 -5.16 2.70 -17.77
N GLU A 126 -4.75 1.65 -18.46
CA GLU A 126 -3.92 1.73 -19.67
C GLU A 126 -4.79 2.14 -20.87
N GLU A 127 -4.36 3.21 -21.58
CA GLU A 127 -5.07 3.74 -22.75
C GLU A 127 -5.07 2.75 -23.93
N ASP A 128 -3.99 1.96 -24.07
CA ASP A 128 -3.84 0.97 -25.13
C ASP A 128 -4.60 -0.36 -24.85
N GLY A 129 -5.12 -0.51 -23.63
CA GLY A 129 -5.89 -1.69 -23.21
C GLY A 129 -5.06 -2.96 -23.11
N LEU A 130 -5.72 -4.11 -23.26
CA LEU A 130 -5.09 -5.44 -23.22
C LEU A 130 -4.09 -5.60 -24.36
N VAL A 131 -2.91 -6.13 -24.09
CA VAL A 131 -1.85 -6.38 -25.09
C VAL A 131 -2.27 -7.45 -26.09
N ALA A 132 -2.94 -8.51 -25.62
CA ALA A 132 -3.47 -9.58 -26.47
C ALA A 132 -4.97 -9.81 -26.23
N ALA A 133 -5.60 -10.55 -27.15
CA ALA A 133 -6.98 -10.99 -26.95
C ALA A 133 -7.03 -12.11 -25.91
N ILE A 134 -8.04 -12.08 -25.05
CA ILE A 134 -8.29 -13.10 -24.04
C ILE A 134 -9.51 -13.95 -24.40
N THR A 135 -9.51 -15.19 -23.96
CA THR A 135 -10.60 -16.14 -24.10
C THR A 135 -11.17 -16.46 -22.69
N THR A 136 -12.17 -17.33 -22.64
CA THR A 136 -12.75 -17.81 -21.36
C THR A 136 -11.85 -18.81 -20.63
N SER A 137 -10.69 -19.15 -21.19
CA SER A 137 -9.71 -20.05 -20.57
C SER A 137 -8.74 -19.31 -19.65
N GLN A 138 -8.65 -17.98 -19.78
CA GLN A 138 -7.81 -17.17 -18.90
C GLN A 138 -8.44 -17.02 -17.52
N GLN A 139 -7.56 -16.89 -16.54
CA GLN A 139 -7.92 -16.57 -15.16
C GLN A 139 -7.13 -15.36 -14.69
N VAL A 140 -7.71 -14.62 -13.76
CA VAL A 140 -7.11 -13.40 -13.22
C VAL A 140 -7.19 -13.37 -11.70
N GLY A 141 -6.28 -12.60 -11.10
CA GLY A 141 -6.35 -12.16 -9.72
C GLY A 141 -6.62 -10.66 -9.63
N LEU A 142 -7.39 -10.26 -8.64
CA LEU A 142 -7.61 -8.85 -8.27
C LEU A 142 -6.93 -8.53 -6.95
N TYR A 143 -6.13 -7.48 -6.97
CA TYR A 143 -5.38 -7.02 -5.80
C TYR A 143 -5.74 -5.58 -5.49
N GLU A 144 -6.13 -5.32 -4.24
CA GLU A 144 -6.29 -3.95 -3.77
C GLU A 144 -4.96 -3.22 -3.82
N ASN A 145 -5.00 -1.90 -3.94
CA ASN A 145 -3.77 -1.11 -3.86
C ASN A 145 -3.15 -1.28 -2.46
N PRO A 146 -1.86 -1.61 -2.32
CA PRO A 146 -1.20 -1.80 -1.02
C PRO A 146 -1.30 -0.57 -0.11
N TYR A 147 -1.41 0.63 -0.69
CA TYR A 147 -1.55 1.89 0.05
C TYR A 147 -3.00 2.24 0.40
N LYS A 148 -3.94 1.30 0.23
CA LYS A 148 -5.35 1.47 0.57
C LYS A 148 -5.63 0.91 1.95
N ALA A 149 -6.34 1.71 2.77
CA ALA A 149 -6.78 1.31 4.10
C ALA A 149 -5.63 0.78 4.99
N GLY A 150 -4.46 1.42 4.93
CA GLY A 150 -3.34 1.08 5.81
C GLY A 150 -3.75 1.16 7.29
N GLU A 151 -3.18 0.29 8.09
CA GLU A 151 -3.44 0.16 9.53
C GLU A 151 -2.14 0.43 10.29
N ALA A 152 -2.20 0.87 11.54
CA ALA A 152 -1.01 0.95 12.35
C ALA A 152 -0.41 -0.46 12.47
N HIS A 153 0.91 -0.55 12.47
CA HIS A 153 1.55 -1.83 12.71
C HIS A 153 1.02 -2.46 14.01
N ASP A 154 0.56 -3.70 13.93
CA ASP A 154 0.14 -4.52 15.07
C ASP A 154 1.32 -5.41 15.49
N ALA A 155 1.76 -5.29 16.73
CA ALA A 155 2.87 -6.08 17.28
C ALA A 155 2.60 -7.60 17.30
N ASN A 156 1.34 -8.01 17.19
CA ASN A 156 0.94 -9.43 17.13
C ASN A 156 0.75 -9.95 15.71
N ASP A 157 0.76 -9.07 14.68
CA ASP A 157 0.59 -9.41 13.27
C ASP A 157 1.65 -8.70 12.43
N VAL A 158 2.75 -9.42 12.19
CA VAL A 158 3.94 -8.90 11.50
C VAL A 158 3.99 -9.26 10.01
N ASP A 159 2.96 -9.89 9.48
CA ASP A 159 2.95 -10.48 8.13
C ASP A 159 2.64 -9.48 7.01
N HIS A 160 2.47 -8.20 7.33
CA HIS A 160 2.11 -7.17 6.36
C HIS A 160 3.30 -6.30 5.94
N SER A 161 3.27 -5.82 4.68
CA SER A 161 4.33 -4.96 4.17
C SER A 161 4.29 -3.56 4.80
N PRO A 162 5.42 -3.03 5.28
CA PRO A 162 5.49 -1.67 5.79
C PRO A 162 5.24 -0.67 4.65
N LEU A 163 4.41 0.35 4.91
CA LEU A 163 4.05 1.39 3.95
C LEU A 163 4.76 2.74 4.22
N GLY A 164 5.12 3.03 5.46
CA GLY A 164 5.75 4.28 5.85
C GLY A 164 5.28 4.80 7.20
N TRP A 165 5.77 5.96 7.59
CA TRP A 165 5.42 6.62 8.86
C TRP A 165 4.49 7.80 8.64
N THR A 166 3.48 7.92 9.49
CA THR A 166 2.63 9.12 9.56
C THR A 166 3.43 10.33 10.04
N CYS A 167 3.25 11.47 9.36
CA CYS A 167 3.84 12.75 9.78
C CYS A 167 2.86 13.64 10.57
N VAL A 168 1.60 13.21 10.64
CA VAL A 168 0.48 13.89 11.30
C VAL A 168 -0.58 12.83 11.62
N ASP A 169 -1.48 13.12 12.54
CA ASP A 169 -2.64 12.26 12.79
C ASP A 169 -3.52 12.16 11.55
N ILE A 170 -3.86 10.94 11.16
CA ILE A 170 -4.75 10.66 10.03
C ILE A 170 -5.99 9.94 10.56
N ALA A 171 -7.16 10.53 10.35
CA ALA A 171 -8.42 9.94 10.80
C ALA A 171 -8.78 8.69 9.95
N SER A 172 -9.54 7.76 10.54
CA SER A 172 -10.04 6.58 9.81
C SER A 172 -10.76 6.97 8.51
N GLY A 173 -10.48 6.24 7.43
CA GLY A 173 -11.04 6.48 6.10
C GLY A 173 -10.53 7.74 5.41
N SER A 174 -9.52 8.40 5.98
CA SER A 174 -8.91 9.61 5.41
C SER A 174 -7.63 9.29 4.65
N TYR A 175 -7.13 10.29 3.93
CA TYR A 175 -5.95 10.19 3.08
C TYR A 175 -4.87 11.12 3.58
N GLY A 176 -3.62 10.69 3.47
CA GLY A 176 -2.45 11.45 3.87
C GLY A 176 -1.17 10.95 3.22
N TRP A 177 -0.05 11.51 3.65
CA TRP A 177 1.27 11.19 3.17
C TRP A 177 2.05 10.40 4.22
N LEU A 178 2.63 9.28 3.83
CA LEU A 178 3.51 8.45 4.68
C LEU A 178 4.95 8.68 4.24
N CYS A 179 5.84 8.93 5.20
CA CYS A 179 7.27 9.04 4.92
C CYS A 179 7.86 7.65 4.67
N VAL A 180 8.46 7.44 3.51
CA VAL A 180 9.08 6.15 3.11
C VAL A 180 10.60 6.23 3.10
N LYS A 181 11.17 7.45 2.97
CA LYS A 181 12.62 7.64 2.91
C LYS A 181 13.03 8.99 3.49
N GLY A 182 14.21 9.01 4.13
CA GLY A 182 14.77 10.20 4.77
C GLY A 182 14.42 10.31 6.25
N PHE A 183 14.72 11.44 6.86
CA PHE A 183 14.51 11.60 8.31
C PHE A 183 13.04 11.86 8.66
N THR A 184 12.55 11.09 9.63
CA THR A 184 11.19 11.24 10.18
C THR A 184 11.17 10.88 11.66
N THR A 185 10.05 11.13 12.34
CA THR A 185 9.82 10.67 13.71
C THR A 185 9.21 9.27 13.70
N ALA A 186 9.58 8.43 14.66
CA ALA A 186 8.94 7.16 14.93
C ALA A 186 8.78 6.92 16.42
N LEU A 187 7.70 6.24 16.81
CA LEU A 187 7.56 5.65 18.13
C LEU A 187 8.61 4.55 18.28
N VAL A 188 9.33 4.55 19.39
CA VAL A 188 10.46 3.63 19.64
C VAL A 188 10.09 2.67 20.76
N ASP A 189 10.31 1.38 20.53
CA ASP A 189 10.28 0.34 21.55
C ASP A 189 11.71 -0.03 21.95
N GLY A 190 11.94 -0.16 23.26
CA GLY A 190 13.28 -0.38 23.80
C GLY A 190 14.18 0.86 23.72
N THR A 191 15.48 0.63 23.74
CA THR A 191 16.52 1.69 23.74
C THR A 191 17.56 1.48 22.65
N PRO A 192 17.17 1.54 21.35
CA PRO A 192 18.11 1.33 20.26
C PRO A 192 19.25 2.36 20.30
N ALA A 193 20.47 1.89 20.12
CA ALA A 193 21.64 2.76 20.01
C ALA A 193 21.56 3.59 18.72
N ALA A 194 22.28 4.73 18.68
CA ALA A 194 22.36 5.56 17.49
C ALA A 194 22.89 4.77 16.28
N GLY A 195 22.24 4.92 15.13
CA GLY A 195 22.67 4.34 13.85
C GLY A 195 22.38 2.85 13.65
N VAL A 196 21.77 2.14 14.63
CA VAL A 196 21.44 0.72 14.46
C VAL A 196 20.24 0.54 13.52
N PRO A 197 20.16 -0.59 12.80
CA PRO A 197 18.99 -0.91 11.99
C PRO A 197 17.76 -1.18 12.88
N LEU A 198 16.59 -0.79 12.38
CA LEU A 198 15.32 -0.90 13.06
C LEU A 198 14.35 -1.77 12.24
N ILE A 199 13.56 -2.55 12.93
CA ILE A 199 12.42 -3.31 12.39
C ILE A 199 11.11 -2.82 13.02
N ALA A 200 9.99 -3.30 12.51
CA ALA A 200 8.71 -3.13 13.18
C ALA A 200 8.74 -3.84 14.54
N SER A 201 8.20 -3.21 15.59
CA SER A 201 8.24 -3.78 16.95
C SER A 201 7.32 -5.00 17.07
N ASN A 202 7.78 -6.03 17.78
CA ASN A 202 6.96 -7.17 18.16
C ASN A 202 6.29 -7.00 19.54
N GLY A 203 6.45 -5.86 20.19
CA GLY A 203 5.94 -5.57 21.53
C GLY A 203 5.01 -4.36 21.62
N VAL A 204 5.10 -3.40 20.69
CA VAL A 204 4.36 -2.12 20.76
C VAL A 204 3.80 -1.73 19.40
N ASP A 205 2.48 -1.56 19.31
CA ASP A 205 1.79 -1.21 18.06
C ASP A 205 2.25 0.13 17.48
N GLY A 206 2.60 0.11 16.21
CA GLY A 206 3.06 1.27 15.45
C GLY A 206 4.48 1.73 15.79
N ALA A 207 5.21 0.99 16.65
CA ALA A 207 6.57 1.30 17.03
C ALA A 207 7.62 0.58 16.16
N VAL A 208 8.86 0.97 16.36
CA VAL A 208 10.04 0.28 15.83
C VAL A 208 10.98 -0.12 16.96
N GLU A 209 11.68 -1.23 16.78
CA GLU A 209 12.69 -1.77 17.72
C GLU A 209 14.00 -2.09 17.03
N VAL A 210 15.00 -2.48 17.79
CA VAL A 210 16.30 -2.92 17.26
C VAL A 210 16.13 -4.17 16.42
N TYR A 211 16.77 -4.21 15.25
CA TYR A 211 16.90 -5.45 14.48
C TYR A 211 17.68 -6.48 15.30
N ASP A 212 17.08 -7.62 15.55
CA ASP A 212 17.68 -8.76 16.24
C ASP A 212 17.80 -9.93 15.27
N GLU A 213 19.05 -10.32 14.95
CA GLU A 213 19.35 -11.44 14.04
C GLU A 213 18.93 -12.79 14.63
N ASP A 214 18.86 -12.91 15.95
CA ASP A 214 18.49 -14.14 16.66
C ASP A 214 16.98 -14.18 17.01
N GLY A 215 16.25 -13.12 16.67
CA GLY A 215 14.81 -13.00 16.90
C GLY A 215 14.00 -14.01 16.09
N SER A 216 12.91 -14.48 16.65
CA SER A 216 12.01 -15.45 16.01
C SER A 216 11.24 -14.87 14.82
N VAL A 217 11.37 -13.58 14.53
CA VAL A 217 10.67 -12.86 13.45
C VAL A 217 11.70 -12.24 12.52
N ASN A 218 11.84 -12.81 11.32
CA ASN A 218 12.73 -12.32 10.25
C ASN A 218 12.11 -11.13 9.53
N LEU A 219 11.92 -10.00 10.21
CA LEU A 219 11.46 -8.76 9.58
C LEU A 219 12.63 -8.05 8.88
N SER A 220 12.35 -7.52 7.69
CA SER A 220 13.31 -6.66 7.01
C SER A 220 13.45 -5.33 7.73
N PRO A 221 14.67 -4.76 7.80
CA PRO A 221 14.86 -3.43 8.36
C PRO A 221 14.02 -2.39 7.62
N VAL A 222 13.30 -1.58 8.38
CA VAL A 222 12.47 -0.48 7.86
C VAL A 222 13.22 0.87 7.88
N GLY A 223 14.35 0.93 8.58
CA GLY A 223 15.16 2.14 8.69
C GLY A 223 16.29 1.99 9.70
N TYR A 224 16.81 3.10 10.15
CA TYR A 224 17.92 3.18 11.10
C TYR A 224 17.62 4.20 12.18
N MET A 225 18.04 3.93 13.41
CA MET A 225 18.00 4.93 14.47
C MET A 225 18.83 6.16 14.07
N GLY A 226 18.36 7.35 14.39
CA GLY A 226 19.06 8.59 14.09
C GLY A 226 20.36 8.77 14.90
N PRO A 227 20.89 9.99 14.95
CA PRO A 227 22.21 10.27 15.58
C PRO A 227 22.17 10.20 17.12
N ILE A 228 21.00 10.01 17.71
CA ILE A 228 20.79 9.90 19.16
C ILE A 228 20.07 8.59 19.44
N ALA A 229 20.47 7.90 20.51
CA ALA A 229 19.80 6.67 20.95
C ALA A 229 18.32 6.89 21.24
N GLY A 230 17.50 5.90 20.94
CA GLY A 230 16.08 5.92 21.24
C GLY A 230 15.80 5.74 22.73
N VAL A 231 14.58 6.14 23.13
CA VAL A 231 14.06 5.95 24.49
C VAL A 231 12.74 5.20 24.38
N ALA A 232 12.59 4.15 25.16
CA ALA A 232 11.40 3.30 25.12
C ALA A 232 10.11 4.10 25.39
N GLY A 233 9.13 3.91 24.52
CA GLY A 233 7.83 4.60 24.62
C GLY A 233 7.84 6.05 24.13
N GLU A 234 8.98 6.59 23.71
CA GLU A 234 9.12 7.95 23.22
C GLU A 234 9.25 8.02 21.70
N TYR A 235 9.07 9.20 21.12
CA TYR A 235 9.29 9.44 19.68
C TYR A 235 10.73 9.86 19.41
N GLY A 236 11.41 9.05 18.63
CA GLY A 236 12.80 9.30 18.21
C GLY A 236 12.90 9.78 16.77
N LEU A 237 14.05 10.39 16.42
CA LEU A 237 14.41 10.66 15.04
C LEU A 237 14.99 9.39 14.41
N ILE A 238 14.40 8.94 13.32
CA ILE A 238 14.87 7.80 12.52
C ILE A 238 15.18 8.21 11.09
N LYS A 239 16.00 7.43 10.41
CA LYS A 239 16.16 7.50 8.95
C LYS A 239 15.35 6.38 8.33
N ALA A 240 14.19 6.69 7.81
CA ALA A 240 13.32 5.76 7.07
C ALA A 240 14.02 5.23 5.82
N ASN A 241 13.83 3.96 5.50
CA ASN A 241 14.33 3.31 4.30
C ASN A 241 13.49 2.07 3.99
N ILE A 242 12.24 2.28 3.62
CA ILE A 242 11.32 1.19 3.24
C ILE A 242 11.45 0.84 1.75
N GLU A 243 11.93 1.80 0.94
CA GLU A 243 12.08 1.67 -0.51
C GLU A 243 13.43 2.19 -0.99
#